data_f61a07659b39c6f22d1f5d924ac8eeb3
#
_entry.id   f61a07659b39c6f22d1f5d924ac8eeb3
#
_cell.length_a   1.000
_cell.length_b   1.000
_cell.length_c   1.000
_cell.angle_alpha   90.00
_cell.angle_beta   90.00
_cell.angle_gamma   90.00
#
_symmetry.space_group_name_H-M   'P 1'
#
loop_
_entity.id
_entity.type
_entity.pdbx_description
1 polymer ?
#
loop_
_entity_poly.entity_id
_entity_poly.type
_entity_poly.pdbx_seq_one_letter_code
_entity_poly.pdbx_strand_id
1 'polypeptide(L)'
;MGDHGRAYQHITPEFCHHMKDFVSRGDIITPNLTEACLLTDTPYPEHDCTDPELSAISKKLHALGVKKCIITGCPKGDTFLNYISDSSGNVDTVSTKKAGPGYPGTGDIFVSIVSALTLRGFSLQECTTQAAHFIASCISYSQSLSNDTLQGVIFEPLLSDLVSL
;
A
#
# COMPACT_ATOMS: atom_id res chain seq x y z
N MET A 1 3.23 -2.88 10.10
CA MET A 1 2.49 -3.43 11.27
C MET A 1 2.15 -4.92 11.07
N GLY A 2 1.84 -5.36 9.89
CA GLY A 2 1.46 -6.73 9.61
C GLY A 2 1.35 -6.99 8.12
N ASP A 3 1.19 -8.27 7.73
CA ASP A 3 0.97 -8.70 6.37
C ASP A 3 0.16 -10.01 6.34
N HIS A 4 -0.48 -10.30 5.19
CA HIS A 4 -1.30 -11.52 4.99
C HIS A 4 -2.30 -11.80 6.12
N GLY A 5 -2.96 -10.75 6.62
CA GLY A 5 -3.97 -10.84 7.69
C GLY A 5 -3.42 -11.03 9.09
N ARG A 6 -2.09 -10.98 9.30
CA ARG A 6 -1.45 -11.21 10.60
C ARG A 6 -0.58 -10.03 11.00
N ALA A 7 -0.71 -9.60 12.26
CA ALA A 7 0.24 -8.66 12.86
C ALA A 7 1.62 -9.33 13.01
N TYR A 8 2.69 -8.55 12.83
CA TYR A 8 4.03 -9.04 13.12
C TYR A 8 4.20 -9.30 14.62
N GLN A 9 5.11 -10.23 14.97
CA GLN A 9 5.27 -10.74 16.33
C GLN A 9 5.43 -9.68 17.43
N HIS A 10 5.98 -8.50 17.08
CA HIS A 10 6.20 -7.41 18.05
C HIS A 10 5.10 -6.35 18.03
N ILE A 11 4.07 -6.52 17.23
CA ILE A 11 2.95 -5.58 17.13
C ILE A 11 1.85 -6.00 18.08
N THR A 12 1.75 -5.28 19.18
CA THR A 12 0.73 -5.51 20.23
C THR A 12 -0.56 -4.74 19.92
N PRO A 13 -1.70 -5.12 20.51
CA PRO A 13 -2.93 -4.31 20.43
C PRO A 13 -2.76 -2.87 20.91
N GLU A 14 -1.93 -2.67 21.95
CA GLU A 14 -1.59 -1.34 22.46
C GLU A 14 -0.82 -0.52 21.41
N PHE A 15 0.16 -1.13 20.73
CA PHE A 15 0.85 -0.49 19.60
C PHE A 15 -0.13 -0.08 18.50
N CYS A 16 -1.07 -0.97 18.13
CA CYS A 16 -2.10 -0.66 17.14
C CYS A 16 -2.97 0.53 17.59
N HIS A 17 -3.29 0.62 18.87
CA HIS A 17 -4.04 1.75 19.43
C HIS A 17 -3.27 3.07 19.27
N HIS A 18 -2.00 3.10 19.64
CA HIS A 18 -1.15 4.29 19.46
C HIS A 18 -1.00 4.67 17.97
N MET A 19 -0.94 3.68 17.08
CA MET A 19 -0.88 3.94 15.63
C MET A 19 -2.16 4.61 15.10
N LYS A 20 -3.34 4.35 15.69
CA LYS A 20 -4.57 5.06 15.32
C LYS A 20 -4.46 6.57 15.58
N ASP A 21 -3.90 6.96 16.73
CA ASP A 21 -3.65 8.38 17.04
C ASP A 21 -2.58 8.98 16.12
N PHE A 22 -1.56 8.19 15.77
CA PHE A 22 -0.47 8.66 14.91
C PHE A 22 -0.94 8.92 13.48
N VAL A 23 -1.69 7.98 12.87
CA VAL A 23 -2.14 8.10 11.47
C VAL A 23 -3.08 9.29 11.25
N SER A 24 -3.83 9.72 12.28
CA SER A 24 -4.71 10.89 12.22
C SER A 24 -3.97 12.20 11.94
N ARG A 25 -2.66 12.24 12.18
CA ARG A 25 -1.80 13.42 12.00
C ARG A 25 -1.15 13.49 10.62
N GLY A 26 -1.23 12.42 9.85
CA GLY A 26 -0.67 12.34 8.50
C GLY A 26 -1.59 12.98 7.46
N ASP A 27 -1.01 13.63 6.46
CA ASP A 27 -1.78 14.13 5.31
C ASP A 27 -2.20 12.98 4.37
N ILE A 28 -1.31 11.99 4.21
CA ILE A 28 -1.53 10.79 3.40
C ILE A 28 -1.02 9.58 4.17
N ILE A 29 -1.78 8.49 4.19
CA ILE A 29 -1.32 7.20 4.71
C ILE A 29 -1.40 6.14 3.62
N THR A 30 -0.50 5.16 3.66
CA THR A 30 -0.40 4.09 2.66
C THR A 30 -0.39 2.70 3.31
N PRO A 31 -1.39 2.35 4.14
CA PRO A 31 -1.44 1.05 4.77
C PRO A 31 -1.62 -0.06 3.73
N ASN A 32 -0.99 -1.22 3.93
CA ASN A 32 -1.43 -2.41 3.23
C ASN A 32 -2.79 -2.88 3.79
N LEU A 33 -3.44 -3.82 3.12
CA LEU A 33 -4.78 -4.29 3.52
C LEU A 33 -4.80 -4.82 4.98
N THR A 34 -3.76 -5.53 5.42
CA THR A 34 -3.65 -6.02 6.80
C THR A 34 -3.57 -4.87 7.80
N GLU A 35 -2.75 -3.89 7.51
CA GLU A 35 -2.58 -2.71 8.36
C GLU A 35 -3.87 -1.88 8.43
N ALA A 36 -4.56 -1.72 7.29
CA ALA A 36 -5.85 -1.05 7.23
C ALA A 36 -6.90 -1.78 8.10
N CYS A 37 -6.93 -3.12 8.05
CA CYS A 37 -7.79 -3.93 8.89
C CYS A 37 -7.45 -3.79 10.38
N LEU A 38 -6.16 -3.81 10.75
CA LEU A 38 -5.70 -3.62 12.14
C LEU A 38 -6.07 -2.22 12.67
N LEU A 39 -5.88 -1.18 11.87
CA LEU A 39 -6.21 0.19 12.25
C LEU A 39 -7.71 0.42 12.43
N THR A 40 -8.55 -0.34 11.74
CA THR A 40 -10.01 -0.15 11.72
C THR A 40 -10.76 -1.22 12.52
N ASP A 41 -10.07 -2.11 13.21
CA ASP A 41 -10.64 -3.27 13.89
C ASP A 41 -11.61 -4.06 12.97
N THR A 42 -11.20 -4.22 11.71
CA THR A 42 -11.97 -4.96 10.70
C THR A 42 -11.32 -6.32 10.47
N PRO A 43 -12.06 -7.42 10.41
CA PRO A 43 -11.52 -8.71 10.03
C PRO A 43 -10.84 -8.64 8.65
N TYR A 44 -9.69 -9.31 8.52
CA TYR A 44 -9.04 -9.45 7.22
C TYR A 44 -9.88 -10.36 6.31
N PRO A 45 -10.22 -9.96 5.08
CA PRO A 45 -10.98 -10.81 4.16
C PRO A 45 -10.12 -12.00 3.70
N GLU A 46 -10.68 -13.21 3.79
CA GLU A 46 -10.03 -14.46 3.32
C GLU A 46 -10.29 -14.73 1.82
N HIS A 47 -10.84 -13.76 1.12
CA HIS A 47 -11.22 -13.81 -0.29
C HIS A 47 -10.76 -12.53 -1.00
N ASP A 48 -10.94 -12.49 -2.32
CA ASP A 48 -10.67 -11.28 -3.10
C ASP A 48 -11.50 -10.09 -2.60
N CYS A 49 -10.85 -8.95 -2.41
CA CYS A 49 -11.50 -7.76 -1.86
C CYS A 49 -12.61 -7.24 -2.78
N THR A 50 -13.74 -6.94 -2.20
CA THR A 50 -14.85 -6.27 -2.88
C THR A 50 -14.79 -4.75 -2.67
N ASP A 51 -15.32 -3.98 -3.62
CA ASP A 51 -15.36 -2.53 -3.52
C ASP A 51 -16.16 -2.04 -2.27
N PRO A 52 -17.28 -2.67 -1.86
CA PRO A 52 -17.96 -2.34 -0.62
C PRO A 52 -17.12 -2.54 0.65
N GLU A 53 -16.31 -3.61 0.71
CA GLU A 53 -15.43 -3.88 1.86
C GLU A 53 -14.34 -2.81 1.95
N LEU A 54 -13.66 -2.50 0.84
CA LEU A 54 -12.63 -1.46 0.79
C LEU A 54 -13.21 -0.09 1.14
N SER A 55 -14.42 0.23 0.65
CA SER A 55 -15.13 1.46 1.01
C SER A 55 -15.45 1.52 2.51
N ALA A 56 -15.86 0.40 3.12
CA ALA A 56 -16.14 0.35 4.55
C ALA A 56 -14.88 0.56 5.41
N ILE A 57 -13.77 -0.09 5.05
CA ILE A 57 -12.46 0.08 5.71
C ILE A 57 -12.00 1.53 5.57
N SER A 58 -12.04 2.07 4.36
CA SER A 58 -11.64 3.44 4.05
C SER A 58 -12.43 4.48 4.88
N LYS A 59 -13.76 4.33 4.97
CA LYS A 59 -14.60 5.21 5.82
C LYS A 59 -14.19 5.17 7.28
N LYS A 60 -13.81 4.01 7.82
CA LYS A 60 -13.32 3.89 9.19
C LYS A 60 -11.96 4.58 9.35
N LEU A 61 -11.04 4.49 8.36
CA LEU A 61 -9.77 5.23 8.38
C LEU A 61 -10.03 6.74 8.40
N HIS A 62 -10.94 7.23 7.57
CA HIS A 62 -11.32 8.66 7.57
C HIS A 62 -11.98 9.08 8.89
N ALA A 63 -12.74 8.21 9.54
CA ALA A 63 -13.30 8.46 10.87
C ALA A 63 -12.23 8.59 11.98
N LEU A 64 -11.03 8.04 11.78
CA LEU A 64 -9.87 8.28 12.65
C LEU A 64 -9.21 9.65 12.44
N GLY A 65 -9.65 10.43 11.44
CA GLY A 65 -9.08 11.74 11.11
C GLY A 65 -8.14 11.74 9.89
N VAL A 66 -7.95 10.60 9.23
CA VAL A 66 -7.12 10.49 8.03
C VAL A 66 -7.73 11.30 6.88
N LYS A 67 -6.93 12.17 6.25
CA LYS A 67 -7.40 13.03 5.14
C LYS A 67 -7.42 12.28 3.81
N LYS A 68 -6.34 11.54 3.51
CA LYS A 68 -6.19 10.77 2.27
C LYS A 68 -5.54 9.44 2.59
N CYS A 69 -6.02 8.36 1.97
CA CYS A 69 -5.40 7.05 2.14
C CYS A 69 -5.29 6.28 0.82
N ILE A 70 -4.27 5.43 0.75
CA ILE A 70 -4.08 4.44 -0.30
C ILE A 70 -3.99 3.08 0.40
N ILE A 71 -5.04 2.27 0.33
CA ILE A 71 -4.99 0.89 0.83
C ILE A 71 -4.30 0.05 -0.24
N THR A 72 -3.10 -0.44 0.04
CA THR A 72 -2.25 -1.11 -0.95
C THR A 72 -2.40 -2.63 -0.90
N GLY A 73 -2.12 -3.27 -2.03
CA GLY A 73 -1.97 -4.73 -2.11
C GLY A 73 -3.24 -5.52 -1.87
N CYS A 74 -4.43 -4.96 -2.17
CA CYS A 74 -5.70 -5.66 -2.03
C CYS A 74 -5.82 -6.75 -3.10
N PRO A 75 -5.96 -8.06 -2.74
CA PRO A 75 -6.09 -9.13 -3.71
C PRO A 75 -7.37 -8.99 -4.55
N LYS A 76 -7.24 -9.14 -5.89
CA LYS A 76 -8.38 -9.16 -6.83
C LYS A 76 -8.04 -10.03 -8.05
N GLY A 77 -8.34 -11.31 -7.98
CA GLY A 77 -7.97 -12.30 -9.00
C GLY A 77 -6.47 -12.40 -9.20
N ASP A 78 -6.01 -12.19 -10.44
CA ASP A 78 -4.60 -12.19 -10.83
C ASP A 78 -3.91 -10.81 -10.68
N THR A 79 -4.60 -9.85 -10.06
CA THR A 79 -4.10 -8.50 -9.82
C THR A 79 -4.03 -8.16 -8.35
N PHE A 80 -3.28 -7.09 -8.04
CA PHE A 80 -3.43 -6.32 -6.81
C PHE A 80 -4.09 -4.99 -7.12
N LEU A 81 -5.09 -4.65 -6.32
CA LEU A 81 -5.76 -3.35 -6.35
C LEU A 81 -5.16 -2.44 -5.29
N ASN A 82 -4.89 -1.19 -5.63
CA ASN A 82 -4.61 -0.10 -4.70
C ASN A 82 -5.85 0.80 -4.67
N TYR A 83 -6.48 0.92 -3.51
CA TYR A 83 -7.70 1.67 -3.31
C TYR A 83 -7.37 3.04 -2.71
N ILE A 84 -7.65 4.09 -3.45
CA ILE A 84 -7.34 5.48 -3.10
C ILE A 84 -8.62 6.16 -2.66
N SER A 85 -8.59 6.88 -1.54
CA SER A 85 -9.74 7.67 -1.11
C SER A 85 -9.33 8.91 -0.34
N ASP A 86 -10.24 9.88 -0.28
CA ASP A 86 -10.12 11.07 0.56
C ASP A 86 -11.33 11.25 1.50
N SER A 87 -11.18 12.15 2.49
CA SER A 87 -12.20 12.45 3.47
C SER A 87 -13.44 13.17 2.87
N SER A 88 -13.38 13.60 1.62
CA SER A 88 -14.53 14.18 0.88
C SER A 88 -15.35 13.11 0.18
N GLY A 89 -14.90 11.85 0.19
CA GLY A 89 -15.59 10.72 -0.40
C GLY A 89 -15.20 10.42 -1.85
N ASN A 90 -14.18 11.09 -2.38
CA ASN A 90 -13.63 10.74 -3.69
C ASN A 90 -12.89 9.41 -3.61
N VAL A 91 -13.03 8.59 -4.63
CA VAL A 91 -12.44 7.25 -4.73
C VAL A 91 -11.84 7.06 -6.11
N ASP A 92 -10.60 6.56 -6.15
CA ASP A 92 -9.90 6.08 -7.34
C ASP A 92 -9.32 4.69 -7.08
N THR A 93 -8.99 3.97 -8.14
CA THR A 93 -8.36 2.65 -8.04
C THR A 93 -7.25 2.49 -9.06
N VAL A 94 -6.20 1.78 -8.67
CA VAL A 94 -5.09 1.39 -9.55
C VAL A 94 -4.86 -0.10 -9.41
N SER A 95 -4.96 -0.84 -10.52
CA SER A 95 -4.72 -2.29 -10.55
C SER A 95 -3.40 -2.61 -11.24
N THR A 96 -2.62 -3.53 -10.67
CA THR A 96 -1.39 -4.06 -11.24
C THR A 96 -1.42 -5.58 -11.25
N LYS A 97 -0.90 -6.21 -12.29
CA LYS A 97 -0.75 -7.68 -12.30
C LYS A 97 0.18 -8.13 -11.18
N LYS A 98 -0.11 -9.28 -10.60
CA LYS A 98 0.79 -9.93 -9.65
C LYS A 98 2.09 -10.29 -10.36
N ALA A 99 3.18 -9.62 -10.02
CA ALA A 99 4.48 -9.78 -10.67
C ALA A 99 5.31 -10.92 -10.08
N GLY A 100 4.89 -11.49 -8.95
CA GLY A 100 5.61 -12.58 -8.28
C GLY A 100 5.34 -12.63 -6.78
N PRO A 101 6.24 -13.27 -6.00
CA PRO A 101 6.12 -13.33 -4.54
C PRO A 101 6.31 -11.95 -3.91
N GLY A 102 5.85 -11.80 -2.67
CA GLY A 102 6.11 -10.60 -1.89
C GLY A 102 7.60 -10.48 -1.53
N TYR A 103 8.11 -9.27 -1.58
CA TYR A 103 9.46 -8.91 -1.14
C TYR A 103 9.38 -7.87 -0.03
N PRO A 104 10.17 -8.01 1.05
CA PRO A 104 10.32 -6.96 2.05
C PRO A 104 10.82 -5.65 1.42
N GLY A 105 10.40 -4.51 1.97
CA GLY A 105 10.82 -3.18 1.51
C GLY A 105 9.98 -2.58 0.38
N THR A 106 9.09 -3.33 -0.26
CA THR A 106 8.23 -2.79 -1.32
C THR A 106 7.31 -1.66 -0.83
N GLY A 107 6.84 -1.74 0.42
CA GLY A 107 6.05 -0.69 1.05
C GLY A 107 6.84 0.61 1.24
N ASP A 108 8.11 0.52 1.63
CA ASP A 108 8.99 1.69 1.82
C ASP A 108 9.31 2.37 0.49
N ILE A 109 9.53 1.59 -0.56
CA ILE A 109 9.70 2.10 -1.94
C ILE A 109 8.41 2.79 -2.39
N PHE A 110 7.25 2.17 -2.16
CA PHE A 110 5.95 2.73 -2.52
C PHE A 110 5.73 4.09 -1.90
N VAL A 111 5.86 4.21 -0.58
CA VAL A 111 5.64 5.48 0.11
C VAL A 111 6.66 6.54 -0.28
N SER A 112 7.90 6.15 -0.57
CA SER A 112 8.94 7.08 -1.03
C SER A 112 8.59 7.70 -2.38
N ILE A 113 8.14 6.90 -3.35
CA ILE A 113 7.72 7.38 -4.67
C ILE A 113 6.47 8.25 -4.55
N VAL A 114 5.45 7.79 -3.81
CA VAL A 114 4.21 8.57 -3.60
C VAL A 114 4.52 9.92 -2.96
N SER A 115 5.39 9.96 -1.95
CA SER A 115 5.79 11.20 -1.28
C SER A 115 6.51 12.16 -2.24
N ALA A 116 7.49 11.66 -3.00
CA ALA A 116 8.25 12.47 -3.93
C ALA A 116 7.38 13.07 -5.04
N LEU A 117 6.50 12.27 -5.64
CA LEU A 117 5.62 12.71 -6.73
C LEU A 117 4.52 13.66 -6.21
N THR A 118 3.97 13.42 -5.02
CA THR A 118 3.01 14.33 -4.39
C THR A 118 3.61 15.73 -4.16
N LEU A 119 4.86 15.80 -3.70
CA LEU A 119 5.57 17.07 -3.52
C LEU A 119 5.84 17.79 -4.86
N ARG A 120 5.87 17.06 -5.96
CA ARG A 120 5.97 17.61 -7.32
C ARG A 120 4.62 18.02 -7.92
N GLY A 121 3.51 17.80 -7.21
CA GLY A 121 2.16 18.21 -7.60
C GLY A 121 1.38 17.20 -8.41
N PHE A 122 1.82 15.94 -8.52
CA PHE A 122 1.07 14.87 -9.16
C PHE A 122 -0.15 14.47 -8.31
N SER A 123 -1.22 14.01 -8.95
CA SER A 123 -2.39 13.45 -8.29
C SER A 123 -2.04 12.13 -7.58
N LEU A 124 -2.80 11.76 -6.54
CA LEU A 124 -2.57 10.48 -5.86
C LEU A 124 -2.74 9.27 -6.79
N GLN A 125 -3.61 9.36 -7.78
CA GLN A 125 -3.80 8.30 -8.76
C GLN A 125 -2.55 8.13 -9.62
N GLU A 126 -1.95 9.22 -10.12
CA GLU A 126 -0.69 9.19 -10.87
C GLU A 126 0.46 8.67 -10.00
N CYS A 127 0.60 9.18 -8.76
CA CYS A 127 1.62 8.72 -7.82
C CYS A 127 1.50 7.20 -7.56
N THR A 128 0.28 6.72 -7.30
CA THR A 128 0.00 5.31 -7.04
C THR A 128 0.30 4.45 -8.27
N THR A 129 -0.06 4.91 -9.46
CA THR A 129 0.20 4.21 -10.72
C THR A 129 1.70 4.03 -10.94
N GLN A 130 2.48 5.09 -10.80
CA GLN A 130 3.93 5.05 -10.98
C GLN A 130 4.60 4.15 -9.93
N ALA A 131 4.23 4.29 -8.64
CA ALA A 131 4.78 3.47 -7.58
C ALA A 131 4.47 1.98 -7.79
N ALA A 132 3.23 1.64 -8.13
CA ALA A 132 2.81 0.26 -8.33
C ALA A 132 3.49 -0.39 -9.55
N HIS A 133 3.63 0.32 -10.66
CA HIS A 133 4.32 -0.17 -11.85
C HIS A 133 5.82 -0.34 -11.59
N PHE A 134 6.47 0.62 -10.94
CA PHE A 134 7.89 0.52 -10.59
C PHE A 134 8.16 -0.71 -9.71
N ILE A 135 7.35 -0.92 -8.67
CA ILE A 135 7.48 -2.09 -7.79
C ILE A 135 7.29 -3.40 -8.57
N ALA A 136 6.29 -3.46 -9.46
CA ALA A 136 6.07 -4.64 -10.30
C ALA A 136 7.29 -4.95 -11.19
N SER A 137 7.93 -3.92 -11.75
CA SER A 137 9.17 -4.04 -12.54
C SER A 137 10.32 -4.54 -11.66
N CYS A 138 10.48 -3.99 -10.44
CA CYS A 138 11.52 -4.42 -9.50
C CYS A 138 11.33 -5.89 -9.08
N ILE A 139 10.10 -6.34 -8.81
CA ILE A 139 9.79 -7.74 -8.48
C ILE A 139 10.15 -8.64 -9.67
N SER A 140 9.73 -8.30 -10.89
CA SER A 140 10.05 -9.06 -12.09
C SER A 140 11.55 -9.15 -12.33
N TYR A 141 12.27 -8.05 -12.14
CA TYR A 141 13.74 -8.01 -12.26
C TYR A 141 14.41 -8.88 -11.20
N SER A 142 14.00 -8.78 -9.93
CA SER A 142 14.53 -9.61 -8.84
C SER A 142 14.34 -11.10 -9.11
N GLN A 143 13.19 -11.49 -9.63
CA GLN A 143 12.93 -12.88 -10.04
C GLN A 143 13.82 -13.35 -11.17
N SER A 144 14.07 -12.48 -12.17
CA SER A 144 14.96 -12.84 -13.30
C SER A 144 16.39 -13.15 -12.86
N LEU A 145 16.82 -12.58 -11.73
CA LEU A 145 18.13 -12.84 -11.11
C LEU A 145 18.10 -13.96 -10.07
N SER A 146 16.97 -14.67 -9.91
CA SER A 146 16.78 -15.70 -8.87
C SER A 146 17.09 -15.18 -7.46
N ASN A 147 16.80 -13.89 -7.20
CA ASN A 147 17.04 -13.26 -5.90
C ASN A 147 16.20 -13.90 -4.80
N ASP A 148 16.82 -14.21 -3.66
CA ASP A 148 16.11 -14.69 -2.48
C ASP A 148 15.15 -13.60 -1.98
N THR A 149 13.88 -13.97 -1.78
CA THR A 149 12.86 -13.04 -1.27
C THR A 149 13.23 -12.43 0.08
N LEU A 150 14.00 -13.12 0.91
CA LEU A 150 14.44 -12.62 2.21
C LEU A 150 15.44 -11.45 2.11
N GLN A 151 16.09 -11.26 0.97
CA GLN A 151 17.06 -10.17 0.76
C GLN A 151 16.40 -8.85 0.33
N GLY A 152 15.09 -8.84 0.17
CA GLY A 152 14.36 -7.67 -0.34
C GLY A 152 14.36 -7.59 -1.87
N VAL A 153 13.62 -6.63 -2.39
CA VAL A 153 13.50 -6.38 -3.83
C VAL A 153 14.72 -5.60 -4.34
N ILE A 154 15.26 -5.99 -5.49
CA ILE A 154 16.34 -5.26 -6.17
C ILE A 154 15.70 -4.13 -6.97
N PHE A 155 16.02 -2.89 -6.65
CA PHE A 155 15.41 -1.70 -7.26
C PHE A 155 16.43 -0.70 -7.83
N GLU A 156 17.67 -0.70 -7.35
CA GLU A 156 18.69 0.28 -7.71
C GLU A 156 18.97 0.38 -9.23
N PRO A 157 19.07 -0.74 -9.98
CA PRO A 157 19.29 -0.68 -11.42
C PRO A 157 18.13 -0.05 -12.20
N LEU A 158 16.93 0.02 -11.61
CA LEU A 158 15.72 0.55 -12.24
C LEU A 158 15.41 2.01 -11.84
N LEU A 159 16.21 2.63 -10.99
CA LEU A 159 15.98 4.01 -10.52
C LEU A 159 15.92 5.03 -11.65
N SER A 160 16.60 4.78 -12.78
CA SER A 160 16.53 5.65 -13.96
C SER A 160 15.11 5.77 -14.53
N ASP A 161 14.26 4.79 -14.33
CA ASP A 161 12.90 4.79 -14.84
C ASP A 161 12.02 5.82 -14.10
N LEU A 162 12.40 6.20 -12.87
CA LEU A 162 11.74 7.23 -12.08
C LEU A 162 12.23 8.66 -12.39
N VAL A 163 13.40 8.82 -12.99
CA VAL A 163 14.00 10.14 -13.28
C VAL A 163 13.32 10.78 -14.50
N SER A 164 12.68 9.98 -15.34
CA SER A 164 12.02 10.45 -16.57
C SER A 164 10.60 10.99 -16.34
N LEU A 165 10.16 11.02 -15.09
CA LEU A 165 8.87 11.56 -14.63
C LEU A 165 9.07 13.00 -14.15
#